data_3dfeeb5b0bf690ce08af20a7a1469fcd
#
_entry.id   3dfeeb5b0bf690ce08af20a7a1469fcd
#
_cell.length_a   1.000
_cell.length_b   1.000
_cell.length_c   1.000
_cell.angle_alpha   90.00
_cell.angle_beta   90.00
_cell.angle_gamma   90.00
#
_symmetry.space_group_name_H-M   'P 1'
#
loop_
_entity.id
_entity.type
_entity.pdbx_description
1 polymer ?
#
loop_
_entity_poly.entity_id
_entity_poly.type
_entity_poly.pdbx_seq_one_letter_code
_entity_poly.pdbx_strand_id
1 'polypeptide(L)'
;MRLSASVLEYAHSSLVLTQRYWEKGDKFDAILTSDGSRTVVEPASDGGSPYAGCFVEAPAGKATGVIGVYPSGSGAEWQNGQICFDIPEQQDGKPVTLSAGDVEGSPGVYTPYSLEMAPLYSLVMVSLAHMPYMVKALTLRASDCSMLSGRCTLDPLDGTRLASRPSVHVSFPEPLDCRSAQAVVPVMILPDPSGMSFNAVLEDISGRSIVIEDVVDFSKEMNRPYTIGTSLAINPKQDLSNIRRIKDAGIEWIEVTCNSFQRNKPEEEWERGADNIRSIIESLGLNVWSCHLPFSKTLDISLTDPEARRESVEIQKRMIRMCGEKFHPKRLVLHPSSEPIVDSERKARLDCARESIKELLPLAKEIGAVLCIENLPRTCLGRVTDELKYILEPFPELMVCFDTNHLLIESHEKFFHKLGDRIGTIHISDYDRIDERHDLPGNGVIDWPAFHYLLRQCGYDGIFMYEVKSSKGTPADLVQAYKNTIFTEP
;
A
#
# COMPACT_ATOMS: atom_id res chain seq x y z
N MET A 1 31.84 4.66 -18.94
CA MET A 1 30.39 4.87 -18.80
C MET A 1 30.06 4.85 -17.33
N ARG A 2 29.40 5.89 -16.82
CA ARG A 2 29.01 5.95 -15.39
C ARG A 2 27.55 5.51 -15.33
N LEU A 3 27.28 4.40 -14.68
CA LEU A 3 25.94 3.86 -14.49
C LEU A 3 25.47 4.21 -13.08
N SER A 4 24.24 4.68 -12.94
CA SER A 4 23.50 4.59 -11.70
C SER A 4 22.50 3.45 -11.86
N ALA A 5 22.53 2.47 -10.96
CA ALA A 5 21.63 1.33 -11.03
C ALA A 5 20.64 1.41 -9.87
N SER A 6 19.37 1.24 -10.16
CA SER A 6 18.31 1.02 -9.18
C SER A 6 17.72 -0.37 -9.39
N VAL A 7 17.40 -1.05 -8.31
CA VAL A 7 16.71 -2.36 -8.36
C VAL A 7 15.31 -2.17 -7.79
N LEU A 8 14.32 -2.44 -8.63
CA LEU A 8 12.93 -2.48 -8.23
C LEU A 8 12.48 -3.94 -8.22
N GLU A 9 12.05 -4.44 -7.09
CA GLU A 9 11.43 -5.77 -6.99
C GLU A 9 9.91 -5.62 -7.01
N TYR A 10 9.27 -6.24 -7.98
CA TYR A 10 7.81 -6.31 -8.09
C TYR A 10 7.32 -7.66 -7.62
N ALA A 11 6.53 -7.66 -6.56
CA ALA A 11 5.74 -8.83 -6.20
C ALA A 11 4.30 -8.57 -6.66
N HIS A 12 3.83 -9.26 -7.69
CA HIS A 12 2.45 -9.22 -8.13
C HIS A 12 1.64 -10.28 -7.40
N SER A 13 0.57 -9.86 -6.79
CA SER A 13 -0.47 -10.43 -5.94
C SER A 13 -0.40 -10.17 -4.44
N SER A 14 0.62 -9.70 -3.91
CA SER A 14 0.78 -8.68 -2.91
C SER A 14 2.01 -7.91 -3.35
N LEU A 15 1.78 -6.90 -4.13
CA LEU A 15 2.81 -5.99 -4.62
C LEU A 15 3.48 -5.35 -3.41
N VAL A 16 4.40 -6.07 -2.84
CA VAL A 16 5.43 -5.46 -2.04
C VAL A 16 6.44 -4.96 -3.06
N LEU A 17 6.26 -3.75 -3.53
CA LEU A 17 7.34 -3.00 -4.15
C LEU A 17 8.35 -2.74 -3.03
N THR A 18 9.21 -3.70 -2.80
CA THR A 18 10.41 -3.45 -2.03
C THR A 18 11.37 -2.79 -3.00
N GLN A 19 11.44 -1.45 -2.93
CA GLN A 19 12.58 -0.75 -3.49
C GLN A 19 13.81 -1.30 -2.77
N ARG A 20 14.56 -2.16 -3.46
CA ARG A 20 15.78 -2.71 -2.88
C ARG A 20 16.85 -1.63 -2.90
N TYR A 21 17.46 -1.45 -1.75
CA TYR A 21 18.62 -0.61 -1.60
C TYR A 21 19.88 -1.42 -1.90
N TRP A 22 20.83 -0.81 -2.60
CA TRP A 22 22.14 -1.38 -2.79
C TRP A 22 22.84 -1.51 -1.43
N GLU A 23 23.29 -2.71 -1.13
CA GLU A 23 24.08 -3.00 0.06
C GLU A 23 25.56 -3.05 -0.32
N LYS A 24 26.43 -2.86 0.69
CA LYS A 24 27.86 -2.99 0.47
C LYS A 24 28.23 -4.43 0.10
N GLY A 25 28.85 -4.59 -1.06
CA GLY A 25 29.25 -5.90 -1.57
C GLY A 25 28.25 -6.53 -2.55
N ASP A 26 27.11 -5.89 -2.81
CA ASP A 26 26.22 -6.29 -3.89
C ASP A 26 26.94 -6.26 -5.24
N LYS A 27 26.64 -7.24 -6.10
CA LYS A 27 27.24 -7.35 -7.42
C LYS A 27 26.21 -7.70 -8.46
N PHE A 28 26.37 -7.13 -9.64
CA PHE A 28 25.60 -7.51 -10.83
C PHE A 28 26.53 -7.87 -12.00
N ASP A 29 26.00 -8.61 -12.96
CA ASP A 29 26.69 -8.89 -14.21
C ASP A 29 26.32 -7.80 -15.22
N ALA A 30 27.31 -7.09 -15.76
CA ALA A 30 27.16 -6.21 -16.89
C ALA A 30 27.53 -6.98 -18.16
N ILE A 31 26.59 -7.11 -19.08
CA ILE A 31 26.73 -7.86 -20.33
C ILE A 31 26.69 -6.86 -21.49
N LEU A 32 27.71 -6.84 -22.32
CA LEU A 32 27.75 -5.99 -23.51
C LEU A 32 26.92 -6.60 -24.65
N THR A 33 25.97 -5.86 -25.21
CA THR A 33 25.11 -6.37 -26.30
C THR A 33 25.86 -6.58 -27.62
N SER A 34 27.03 -5.95 -27.77
CA SER A 34 27.84 -6.02 -29.00
C SER A 34 28.52 -7.38 -29.22
N ASP A 35 28.92 -8.08 -28.15
CA ASP A 35 29.68 -9.34 -28.21
C ASP A 35 29.34 -10.35 -27.11
N GLY A 36 28.40 -10.00 -26.23
CA GLY A 36 27.98 -10.86 -25.12
C GLY A 36 29.01 -10.95 -23.98
N SER A 37 30.10 -10.16 -24.03
CA SER A 37 31.09 -10.19 -22.96
C SER A 37 30.50 -9.74 -21.62
N ARG A 38 30.90 -10.42 -20.54
CA ARG A 38 30.35 -10.24 -19.19
C ARG A 38 31.43 -9.74 -18.25
N THR A 39 31.07 -8.74 -17.46
CA THR A 39 31.91 -8.20 -16.39
C THR A 39 31.11 -8.14 -15.10
N VAL A 40 31.68 -8.64 -14.00
CA VAL A 40 31.08 -8.49 -12.66
C VAL A 40 31.35 -7.08 -12.15
N VAL A 41 30.30 -6.37 -11.79
CA VAL A 41 30.37 -4.99 -11.33
C VAL A 41 29.87 -4.92 -9.89
N GLU A 42 30.67 -4.28 -9.02
CA GLU A 42 30.27 -3.94 -7.66
C GLU A 42 29.99 -2.42 -7.64
N PRO A 43 28.71 -2.01 -7.50
CA PRO A 43 28.37 -0.60 -7.44
C PRO A 43 28.92 0.07 -6.18
N ALA A 44 29.37 1.31 -6.28
CA ALA A 44 29.78 2.08 -5.11
C ALA A 44 28.53 2.49 -4.31
N SER A 45 28.28 1.77 -3.22
CA SER A 45 27.19 2.03 -2.30
C SER A 45 27.67 1.98 -0.85
N ASP A 46 27.27 2.97 -0.08
CA ASP A 46 27.46 2.98 1.38
C ASP A 46 26.34 2.24 2.13
N GLY A 47 25.39 1.66 1.40
CA GLY A 47 24.16 1.04 1.90
C GLY A 47 23.01 2.04 2.06
N GLY A 48 21.77 1.55 1.89
CA GLY A 48 20.57 2.34 2.11
C GLY A 48 20.21 3.35 1.02
N SER A 49 20.81 3.25 -0.17
CA SER A 49 20.44 4.05 -1.34
C SER A 49 19.92 3.14 -2.47
N PRO A 50 18.82 3.49 -3.14
CA PRO A 50 18.38 2.78 -4.34
C PRO A 50 19.30 3.06 -5.55
N TYR A 51 20.17 4.06 -5.43
CA TYR A 51 21.09 4.48 -6.50
C TYR A 51 22.54 4.20 -6.10
N ALA A 52 23.30 3.56 -7.00
CA ALA A 52 24.72 3.36 -6.83
C ALA A 52 25.46 3.67 -8.13
N GLY A 53 26.63 4.31 -8.01
CA GLY A 53 27.48 4.62 -9.14
C GLY A 53 28.40 3.46 -9.51
N CYS A 54 28.53 3.13 -10.78
CA CYS A 54 29.52 2.15 -11.24
C CYS A 54 30.08 2.53 -12.61
N PHE A 55 31.15 1.82 -13.02
CA PHE A 55 31.77 1.97 -14.33
C PHE A 55 31.76 0.62 -15.05
N VAL A 56 31.34 0.63 -16.31
CA VAL A 56 31.45 -0.52 -17.21
C VAL A 56 32.35 -0.12 -18.37
N GLU A 57 33.41 -0.89 -18.59
CA GLU A 57 34.30 -0.70 -19.73
C GLU A 57 33.68 -1.32 -20.99
N ALA A 58 33.60 -0.56 -22.06
CA ALA A 58 33.16 -1.03 -23.38
C ALA A 58 34.30 -0.89 -24.39
N PRO A 59 34.43 -1.79 -25.38
CA PRO A 59 35.43 -1.71 -26.44
C PRO A 59 35.35 -0.40 -27.20
N ALA A 60 36.51 0.21 -27.52
CA ALA A 60 36.57 1.45 -28.23
C ALA A 60 35.98 1.33 -29.65
N GLY A 61 35.12 2.27 -30.05
CA GLY A 61 34.69 2.45 -31.44
C GLY A 61 33.37 1.73 -31.82
N LYS A 62 32.67 1.08 -30.89
CA LYS A 62 31.35 0.48 -31.13
C LYS A 62 30.32 1.09 -30.18
N ALA A 63 29.17 1.49 -30.72
CA ALA A 63 27.98 1.70 -29.91
C ALA A 63 27.59 0.35 -29.31
N THR A 64 27.39 0.30 -28.01
CA THR A 64 27.02 -0.93 -27.32
C THR A 64 26.02 -0.62 -26.24
N GLY A 65 24.97 -1.41 -26.17
CA GLY A 65 24.11 -1.46 -25.02
C GLY A 65 24.78 -2.26 -23.89
N VAL A 66 24.36 -2.01 -22.69
CA VAL A 66 24.74 -2.77 -21.50
C VAL A 66 23.47 -3.34 -20.87
N ILE A 67 23.45 -4.65 -20.72
CA ILE A 67 22.42 -5.35 -19.94
C ILE A 67 22.99 -5.58 -18.53
N GLY A 68 22.31 -5.10 -17.51
CA GLY A 68 22.61 -5.41 -16.12
C GLY A 68 21.77 -6.61 -15.65
N VAL A 69 22.36 -7.59 -14.99
CA VAL A 69 21.63 -8.71 -14.38
C VAL A 69 22.07 -8.87 -12.93
N TYR A 70 21.11 -8.79 -12.01
CA TYR A 70 21.35 -8.92 -10.58
C TYR A 70 20.60 -10.15 -10.01
N PRO A 71 21.17 -10.91 -9.06
CA PRO A 71 22.58 -10.82 -8.62
C PRO A 71 23.55 -11.41 -9.63
N SER A 72 24.82 -11.03 -9.49
CA SER A 72 25.90 -11.66 -10.28
C SER A 72 25.92 -13.17 -10.08
N GLY A 73 26.11 -13.93 -11.15
CA GLY A 73 26.11 -15.39 -11.11
C GLY A 73 24.70 -16.03 -11.05
N SER A 74 23.62 -15.28 -11.31
CA SER A 74 22.24 -15.78 -11.34
C SER A 74 21.97 -16.79 -12.44
N GLY A 75 22.89 -17.00 -13.40
CA GLY A 75 22.69 -17.88 -14.56
C GLY A 75 21.90 -17.25 -15.71
N ALA A 76 21.47 -16.01 -15.59
CA ALA A 76 20.85 -15.30 -16.71
C ALA A 76 21.90 -14.98 -17.79
N GLU A 77 21.52 -15.09 -19.07
CA GLU A 77 22.40 -14.97 -20.21
C GLU A 77 21.79 -14.06 -21.30
N TRP A 78 22.66 -13.40 -22.06
CA TRP A 78 22.26 -12.68 -23.26
C TRP A 78 22.44 -13.57 -24.47
N GLN A 79 21.36 -13.90 -25.18
CA GLN A 79 21.37 -14.75 -26.36
C GLN A 79 20.39 -14.22 -27.41
N ASN A 80 20.86 -14.04 -28.65
CA ASN A 80 20.04 -13.65 -29.80
C ASN A 80 19.17 -12.41 -29.59
N GLY A 81 19.67 -11.42 -28.85
CA GLY A 81 18.92 -10.19 -28.56
C GLY A 81 17.98 -10.29 -27.36
N GLN A 82 18.00 -11.38 -26.62
CA GLN A 82 17.10 -11.61 -25.50
C GLN A 82 17.86 -11.97 -24.21
N ILE A 83 17.27 -11.64 -23.06
CA ILE A 83 17.72 -12.11 -21.74
C ILE A 83 17.08 -13.47 -21.50
N CYS A 84 17.90 -14.52 -21.36
CA CYS A 84 17.49 -15.88 -21.05
C CYS A 84 17.77 -16.20 -19.59
N PHE A 85 16.77 -16.73 -18.86
CA PHE A 85 16.88 -17.05 -17.43
C PHE A 85 15.95 -18.20 -17.08
N ASP A 86 16.07 -18.75 -15.88
CA ASP A 86 15.22 -19.83 -15.41
C ASP A 86 14.36 -19.40 -14.23
N ILE A 87 13.05 -19.70 -14.30
CA ILE A 87 12.14 -19.69 -13.16
C ILE A 87 11.93 -21.14 -12.76
N PRO A 88 12.34 -21.59 -11.56
CA PRO A 88 12.20 -22.98 -11.16
C PRO A 88 10.75 -23.44 -11.22
N GLU A 89 10.47 -24.57 -11.88
CA GLU A 89 9.17 -25.23 -11.82
C GLU A 89 8.89 -25.77 -10.41
N GLN A 90 9.95 -26.25 -9.72
CA GLN A 90 9.91 -26.70 -8.33
C GLN A 90 10.44 -25.58 -7.43
N GLN A 91 9.61 -25.09 -6.53
CA GLN A 91 9.92 -24.01 -5.59
C GLN A 91 9.72 -24.48 -4.14
N ASP A 92 10.32 -23.76 -3.19
CA ASP A 92 10.22 -24.06 -1.76
C ASP A 92 9.45 -22.95 -0.99
N GLY A 93 8.80 -22.04 -1.70
CA GLY A 93 8.11 -20.89 -1.13
C GLY A 93 9.04 -19.78 -0.68
N LYS A 94 10.31 -19.79 -1.14
CA LYS A 94 11.30 -18.74 -0.90
C LYS A 94 11.70 -18.10 -2.22
N PRO A 95 11.23 -16.89 -2.53
CA PRO A 95 11.61 -16.23 -3.76
C PRO A 95 13.09 -15.84 -3.73
N VAL A 96 13.74 -15.96 -4.90
CA VAL A 96 15.09 -15.44 -5.09
C VAL A 96 15.02 -14.12 -5.84
N THR A 97 15.94 -13.21 -5.56
CA THR A 97 16.04 -11.96 -6.30
C THR A 97 16.62 -12.23 -7.69
N LEU A 98 15.92 -11.78 -8.72
CA LEU A 98 16.41 -11.82 -10.10
C LEU A 98 15.85 -10.61 -10.84
N SER A 99 16.72 -9.67 -11.19
CA SER A 99 16.36 -8.41 -11.86
C SER A 99 17.30 -8.16 -13.02
N ALA A 100 16.81 -7.50 -14.05
CA ALA A 100 17.61 -7.05 -15.18
C ALA A 100 17.14 -5.69 -15.70
N GLY A 101 18.04 -5.00 -16.38
CA GLY A 101 17.77 -3.75 -17.08
C GLY A 101 18.78 -3.56 -18.19
N ASP A 102 18.48 -2.62 -19.09
CA ASP A 102 19.34 -2.29 -20.21
C ASP A 102 19.54 -0.79 -20.36
N VAL A 103 20.64 -0.41 -21.01
CA VAL A 103 20.91 0.97 -21.37
C VAL A 103 21.80 0.99 -22.63
N GLU A 104 21.46 1.87 -23.58
CA GLU A 104 22.28 2.12 -24.75
C GLU A 104 23.29 3.24 -24.49
N GLY A 105 24.54 3.05 -24.90
CA GLY A 105 25.61 4.02 -24.76
C GLY A 105 26.20 4.42 -26.11
N SER A 106 26.68 5.63 -26.20
CA SER A 106 27.42 6.13 -27.36
C SER A 106 28.93 6.14 -27.09
N PRO A 107 29.77 5.68 -28.05
CA PRO A 107 31.22 5.67 -27.88
C PRO A 107 31.79 7.07 -27.67
N GLY A 108 32.70 7.20 -26.71
CA GLY A 108 33.48 8.43 -26.51
C GLY A 108 32.76 9.58 -25.79
N VAL A 109 31.54 9.39 -25.32
CA VAL A 109 30.78 10.39 -24.56
C VAL A 109 30.68 9.95 -23.09
N TYR A 110 31.27 10.73 -22.18
CA TYR A 110 31.07 10.56 -20.74
C TYR A 110 29.74 11.17 -20.30
N THR A 111 28.63 10.62 -20.77
CA THR A 111 27.32 10.95 -20.24
C THR A 111 26.95 9.96 -19.14
N PRO A 112 26.40 10.41 -18.00
CA PRO A 112 25.84 9.48 -17.03
C PRO A 112 24.58 8.84 -17.65
N TYR A 113 24.56 7.51 -17.70
CA TYR A 113 23.39 6.73 -18.09
C TYR A 113 22.76 6.17 -16.83
N SER A 114 21.43 6.10 -16.80
CA SER A 114 20.69 5.38 -15.77
C SER A 114 20.39 3.96 -16.26
N LEU A 115 20.82 2.97 -15.48
CA LEU A 115 20.44 1.59 -15.67
C LEU A 115 19.36 1.29 -14.61
N GLU A 116 18.12 1.13 -15.05
CA GLU A 116 17.01 0.73 -14.17
C GLU A 116 16.85 -0.78 -14.26
N MET A 117 17.01 -1.47 -13.13
CA MET A 117 16.82 -2.91 -13.07
C MET A 117 15.42 -3.24 -12.58
N ALA A 118 14.64 -3.90 -13.42
CA ALA A 118 13.32 -4.42 -13.10
C ALA A 118 13.36 -5.93 -12.83
N PRO A 119 12.47 -6.48 -12.00
CA PRO A 119 12.37 -7.91 -11.79
C PRO A 119 12.10 -8.68 -13.08
N LEU A 120 12.76 -9.82 -13.23
CA LEU A 120 12.55 -10.70 -14.39
C LEU A 120 11.33 -11.61 -14.22
N TYR A 121 10.78 -11.73 -13.04
CA TYR A 121 9.61 -12.56 -12.73
C TYR A 121 8.57 -11.73 -11.97
N SER A 122 7.36 -12.26 -11.91
CA SER A 122 6.30 -11.78 -11.04
C SER A 122 6.16 -12.72 -9.84
N LEU A 123 5.74 -12.18 -8.70
CA LEU A 123 5.52 -12.95 -7.48
C LEU A 123 4.02 -13.01 -7.17
N VAL A 124 3.46 -14.22 -7.22
CA VAL A 124 2.07 -14.48 -6.82
C VAL A 124 2.07 -14.94 -5.36
N MET A 125 1.38 -14.22 -4.47
CA MET A 125 1.26 -14.55 -3.06
C MET A 125 -0.03 -15.33 -2.81
N VAL A 126 0.06 -16.63 -2.66
CA VAL A 126 -1.11 -17.48 -2.40
C VAL A 126 -1.39 -17.52 -0.90
N SER A 127 -2.55 -16.98 -0.50
CA SER A 127 -2.99 -17.00 0.90
C SER A 127 -3.78 -18.28 1.19
N LEU A 128 -3.34 -19.03 2.19
CA LEU A 128 -3.99 -20.24 2.67
C LEU A 128 -4.50 -20.00 4.10
N ALA A 129 -5.82 -20.07 4.29
CA ALA A 129 -6.44 -19.90 5.60
C ALA A 129 -7.62 -20.87 5.78
N HIS A 130 -7.91 -21.21 7.02
CA HIS A 130 -9.03 -22.09 7.39
C HIS A 130 -9.07 -23.45 6.65
N MET A 131 -7.90 -23.96 6.32
CA MET A 131 -7.80 -25.23 5.61
C MET A 131 -8.22 -26.40 6.54
N PRO A 132 -8.94 -27.40 6.02
CA PRO A 132 -9.38 -28.54 6.87
C PRO A 132 -8.25 -29.48 7.25
N TYR A 133 -7.05 -29.31 6.69
CA TYR A 133 -5.88 -30.18 6.87
C TYR A 133 -4.58 -29.38 6.73
N MET A 134 -3.45 -29.99 7.10
CA MET A 134 -2.12 -29.45 6.87
C MET A 134 -1.75 -29.60 5.39
N VAL A 135 -1.23 -28.52 4.79
CA VAL A 135 -0.84 -28.48 3.37
C VAL A 135 0.64 -28.83 3.23
N LYS A 136 0.93 -29.84 2.42
CA LYS A 136 2.29 -30.31 2.13
C LYS A 136 2.86 -29.68 0.86
N ALA A 137 2.00 -29.44 -0.13
CA ALA A 137 2.41 -28.83 -1.39
C ALA A 137 1.27 -28.04 -2.03
N LEU A 138 1.65 -27.10 -2.88
CA LEU A 138 0.79 -26.27 -3.70
C LEU A 138 1.27 -26.34 -5.15
N THR A 139 0.38 -26.63 -6.10
CA THR A 139 0.65 -26.43 -7.53
C THR A 139 -0.22 -25.32 -8.08
N LEU A 140 0.39 -24.30 -8.69
CA LEU A 140 -0.30 -23.20 -9.33
C LEU A 140 -0.28 -23.38 -10.85
N ARG A 141 -1.43 -23.14 -11.50
CA ARG A 141 -1.60 -23.16 -12.96
C ARG A 141 -2.47 -22.01 -13.39
N ALA A 142 -2.13 -21.37 -14.51
CA ALA A 142 -3.02 -20.38 -15.11
C ALA A 142 -4.27 -21.07 -15.67
N SER A 143 -5.46 -20.46 -15.48
CA SER A 143 -6.73 -21.03 -15.98
C SER A 143 -6.81 -21.02 -17.50
N ASP A 144 -6.11 -20.12 -18.17
CA ASP A 144 -5.99 -20.01 -19.63
C ASP A 144 -4.85 -20.86 -20.22
N CYS A 145 -4.19 -21.69 -19.40
CA CYS A 145 -3.04 -22.50 -19.78
C CYS A 145 -1.78 -21.71 -20.16
N SER A 146 -1.66 -20.47 -19.79
CA SER A 146 -0.42 -19.68 -19.97
C SER A 146 0.78 -20.35 -19.31
N MET A 147 1.96 -20.18 -19.93
CA MET A 147 3.20 -20.74 -19.41
C MET A 147 3.75 -19.88 -18.27
N LEU A 148 4.09 -20.49 -17.13
CA LEU A 148 4.41 -19.78 -15.89
C LEU A 148 5.87 -19.86 -15.48
N SER A 149 6.62 -20.88 -15.88
CA SER A 149 7.96 -21.18 -15.36
C SER A 149 8.87 -21.88 -16.37
N GLY A 150 9.99 -22.41 -15.92
CA GLY A 150 10.98 -23.10 -16.74
C GLY A 150 11.97 -22.15 -17.39
N ARG A 151 12.50 -22.49 -18.54
CA ARG A 151 13.38 -21.59 -19.31
C ARG A 151 12.56 -20.43 -19.85
N CYS A 152 12.98 -19.24 -19.52
CA CYS A 152 12.29 -17.99 -19.81
C CYS A 152 13.15 -17.09 -20.70
N THR A 153 12.49 -16.23 -21.47
CA THR A 153 13.14 -15.16 -22.24
C THR A 153 12.43 -13.85 -22.02
N LEU A 154 13.20 -12.77 -22.04
CA LEU A 154 12.73 -11.39 -22.07
C LEU A 154 13.38 -10.68 -23.24
N ASP A 155 12.57 -10.14 -24.15
CA ASP A 155 13.03 -9.21 -25.17
C ASP A 155 13.04 -7.78 -24.58
N PRO A 156 14.20 -7.14 -24.42
CA PRO A 156 14.26 -5.81 -23.83
C PRO A 156 13.73 -4.71 -24.75
N LEU A 157 13.57 -4.96 -26.07
CA LEU A 157 13.11 -3.94 -27.00
C LEU A 157 11.60 -3.72 -26.93
N ASP A 158 10.83 -4.78 -26.74
CA ASP A 158 9.36 -4.71 -26.70
C ASP A 158 8.74 -5.24 -25.41
N GLY A 159 9.58 -5.73 -24.48
CA GLY A 159 9.14 -6.28 -23.21
C GLY A 159 8.50 -7.66 -23.31
N THR A 160 8.52 -8.30 -24.48
CA THR A 160 7.94 -9.65 -24.67
C THR A 160 8.62 -10.67 -23.78
N ARG A 161 7.83 -11.41 -23.02
CA ARG A 161 8.28 -12.44 -22.08
C ARG A 161 7.66 -13.79 -22.46
N LEU A 162 8.48 -14.84 -22.45
CA LEU A 162 8.04 -16.21 -22.74
C LEU A 162 8.57 -17.17 -21.69
N ALA A 163 7.73 -18.10 -21.25
CA ALA A 163 8.09 -19.22 -20.38
C ALA A 163 7.83 -20.54 -21.08
N SER A 164 8.34 -21.65 -20.53
CA SER A 164 8.28 -22.96 -21.18
C SER A 164 7.47 -24.01 -20.42
N ARG A 165 6.98 -23.73 -19.22
CA ARG A 165 6.23 -24.65 -18.37
C ARG A 165 4.91 -24.05 -17.89
N PRO A 166 3.80 -24.85 -17.92
CA PRO A 166 2.45 -24.32 -17.61
C PRO A 166 2.13 -24.28 -16.12
N SER A 167 3.03 -24.72 -15.25
CA SER A 167 2.75 -24.81 -13.81
C SER A 167 3.98 -24.50 -12.97
N VAL A 168 3.70 -24.11 -11.73
CA VAL A 168 4.70 -24.02 -10.67
C VAL A 168 4.26 -24.90 -9.53
N HIS A 169 5.17 -25.68 -8.97
CA HIS A 169 4.94 -26.56 -7.83
C HIS A 169 5.78 -26.08 -6.64
N VAL A 170 5.13 -25.81 -5.51
CA VAL A 170 5.77 -25.40 -4.27
C VAL A 170 5.64 -26.53 -3.25
N SER A 171 6.77 -27.07 -2.80
CA SER A 171 6.83 -28.08 -1.75
C SER A 171 7.28 -27.46 -0.44
N PHE A 172 6.62 -27.79 0.64
CA PHE A 172 6.99 -27.31 1.98
C PHE A 172 7.80 -28.38 2.71
N PRO A 173 9.04 -28.09 3.14
CA PRO A 173 9.86 -29.01 3.94
C PRO A 173 9.11 -29.47 5.21
N GLU A 174 8.41 -28.54 5.85
CA GLU A 174 7.48 -28.80 6.95
C GLU A 174 6.07 -28.43 6.48
N PRO A 175 5.06 -29.31 6.63
CA PRO A 175 3.70 -29.03 6.21
C PRO A 175 3.12 -27.80 6.91
N LEU A 176 2.44 -26.93 6.16
CA LEU A 176 1.83 -25.71 6.67
C LEU A 176 0.55 -26.02 7.43
N ASP A 177 0.46 -25.61 8.68
CA ASP A 177 -0.78 -25.66 9.47
C ASP A 177 -1.59 -24.39 9.29
N CYS A 178 -2.47 -24.38 8.30
CA CYS A 178 -3.37 -23.28 8.00
C CYS A 178 -4.79 -23.51 8.55
N ARG A 179 -4.99 -24.39 9.52
CA ARG A 179 -6.30 -24.70 10.12
C ARG A 179 -6.80 -23.58 11.01
N SER A 180 -5.90 -22.98 11.77
CA SER A 180 -6.19 -21.88 12.71
C SER A 180 -5.41 -20.60 12.46
N ALA A 181 -4.44 -20.63 11.54
CA ALA A 181 -3.62 -19.50 11.16
C ALA A 181 -3.60 -19.36 9.64
N GLN A 182 -3.33 -18.13 9.18
CA GLN A 182 -3.10 -17.85 7.76
C GLN A 182 -1.62 -18.06 7.43
N ALA A 183 -1.35 -18.71 6.30
CA ALA A 183 -0.03 -18.76 5.69
C ALA A 183 -0.08 -18.08 4.31
N VAL A 184 0.97 -17.33 3.98
CA VAL A 184 1.13 -16.71 2.66
C VAL A 184 2.31 -17.35 1.96
N VAL A 185 2.09 -17.89 0.77
CA VAL A 185 3.07 -18.63 -0.02
C VAL A 185 3.45 -17.82 -1.25
N PRO A 186 4.69 -17.30 -1.33
CA PRO A 186 5.16 -16.64 -2.54
C PRO A 186 5.47 -17.65 -3.64
N VAL A 187 4.97 -17.38 -4.84
CA VAL A 187 5.16 -18.22 -6.05
C VAL A 187 5.70 -17.36 -7.17
N MET A 188 6.90 -17.67 -7.67
CA MET A 188 7.51 -16.97 -8.80
C MET A 188 6.93 -17.45 -10.11
N ILE A 189 6.49 -16.53 -10.96
CA ILE A 189 5.99 -16.79 -12.33
C ILE A 189 6.55 -15.78 -13.31
N LEU A 190 6.62 -16.13 -14.60
CA LEU A 190 7.14 -15.19 -15.60
C LEU A 190 6.16 -14.11 -16.03
N PRO A 191 4.92 -14.41 -16.46
CA PRO A 191 4.06 -13.39 -17.01
C PRO A 191 3.62 -12.39 -15.94
N ASP A 192 3.24 -11.21 -16.39
CA ASP A 192 2.45 -10.32 -15.57
C ASP A 192 1.12 -11.01 -15.25
N PRO A 193 0.78 -11.21 -13.99
CA PRO A 193 -0.45 -11.88 -13.62
C PRO A 193 -1.71 -11.02 -13.80
N SER A 194 -1.56 -9.74 -14.17
CA SER A 194 -2.70 -8.85 -14.42
C SER A 194 -3.60 -9.43 -15.51
N GLY A 195 -4.89 -9.56 -15.21
CA GLY A 195 -5.85 -10.19 -16.12
C GLY A 195 -5.83 -11.74 -16.15
N MET A 196 -4.98 -12.40 -15.37
CA MET A 196 -4.92 -13.86 -15.29
C MET A 196 -5.78 -14.41 -14.15
N SER A 197 -6.34 -15.61 -14.34
CA SER A 197 -6.92 -16.42 -13.28
C SER A 197 -6.05 -17.65 -13.05
N PHE A 198 -5.99 -18.13 -11.82
CA PHE A 198 -5.18 -19.28 -11.45
C PHE A 198 -6.01 -20.35 -10.76
N ASN A 199 -5.67 -21.61 -11.04
CA ASN A 199 -6.16 -22.78 -10.32
C ASN A 199 -5.05 -23.30 -9.40
N ALA A 200 -5.39 -23.61 -8.16
CA ALA A 200 -4.47 -24.21 -7.20
C ALA A 200 -4.84 -25.68 -6.93
N VAL A 201 -3.84 -26.55 -6.95
CA VAL A 201 -3.95 -27.92 -6.45
C VAL A 201 -3.19 -27.99 -5.14
N LEU A 202 -3.89 -28.23 -4.03
CA LEU A 202 -3.32 -28.41 -2.72
C LEU A 202 -3.20 -29.88 -2.38
N GLU A 203 -2.04 -30.32 -1.91
CA GLU A 203 -1.78 -31.68 -1.45
C GLU A 203 -1.64 -31.71 0.08
N ASP A 204 -2.37 -32.61 0.74
CA ASP A 204 -2.23 -32.84 2.18
C ASP A 204 -1.10 -33.83 2.51
N ILE A 205 -0.84 -34.01 3.82
CA ILE A 205 0.19 -34.93 4.31
C ILE A 205 -0.09 -36.41 3.98
N SER A 206 -1.31 -36.76 3.57
CA SER A 206 -1.69 -38.10 3.17
C SER A 206 -1.63 -38.34 1.66
N GLY A 207 -1.25 -37.29 0.89
CA GLY A 207 -1.21 -37.35 -0.58
C GLY A 207 -2.57 -37.12 -1.26
N ARG A 208 -3.61 -36.69 -0.51
CA ARG A 208 -4.89 -36.30 -1.13
C ARG A 208 -4.75 -34.90 -1.70
N SER A 209 -5.31 -34.71 -2.89
CA SER A 209 -5.31 -33.41 -3.56
C SER A 209 -6.70 -32.80 -3.59
N ILE A 210 -6.76 -31.48 -3.41
CA ILE A 210 -7.95 -30.67 -3.64
C ILE A 210 -7.61 -29.64 -4.70
N VAL A 211 -8.47 -29.50 -5.69
CA VAL A 211 -8.40 -28.46 -6.70
C VAL A 211 -9.30 -27.31 -6.26
N ILE A 212 -8.75 -26.14 -6.24
CA ILE A 212 -9.48 -24.89 -6.01
C ILE A 212 -9.36 -24.10 -7.31
N GLU A 213 -10.47 -23.92 -7.98
CA GLU A 213 -10.56 -23.14 -9.21
C GLU A 213 -10.68 -21.65 -8.90
N ASP A 214 -10.14 -20.82 -9.79
CA ASP A 214 -10.18 -19.35 -9.69
C ASP A 214 -9.71 -18.81 -8.32
N VAL A 215 -8.61 -19.38 -7.80
CA VAL A 215 -8.01 -19.00 -6.51
C VAL A 215 -7.65 -17.52 -6.46
N VAL A 216 -7.30 -16.96 -7.61
CA VAL A 216 -6.99 -15.56 -7.80
C VAL A 216 -7.51 -15.15 -9.17
N ASP A 217 -8.45 -14.23 -9.19
CA ASP A 217 -8.91 -13.57 -10.42
C ASP A 217 -8.45 -12.12 -10.38
N PHE A 218 -7.24 -11.89 -10.86
CA PHE A 218 -6.67 -10.54 -10.93
C PHE A 218 -7.45 -9.61 -11.86
N SER A 219 -8.13 -10.17 -12.87
CA SER A 219 -8.89 -9.37 -13.83
C SER A 219 -10.10 -8.68 -13.21
N LYS A 220 -10.73 -9.31 -12.22
CA LYS A 220 -11.92 -8.75 -11.56
C LYS A 220 -11.55 -7.83 -10.39
N GLU A 221 -10.49 -8.13 -9.66
CA GLU A 221 -10.13 -7.37 -8.46
C GLU A 221 -9.31 -6.11 -8.79
N MET A 222 -8.36 -6.21 -9.71
CA MET A 222 -7.52 -5.06 -10.09
C MET A 222 -8.27 -4.00 -10.88
N ASN A 223 -9.25 -4.43 -11.71
CA ASN A 223 -10.01 -3.53 -12.58
C ASN A 223 -11.29 -2.95 -11.94
N ARG A 224 -11.61 -3.30 -10.68
CA ARG A 224 -12.74 -2.69 -10.00
C ARG A 224 -12.31 -1.34 -9.41
N PRO A 225 -12.78 -0.21 -9.96
CA PRO A 225 -12.42 1.08 -9.39
C PRO A 225 -13.02 1.23 -7.99
N TYR A 226 -12.30 1.91 -7.10
CA TYR A 226 -12.91 2.37 -5.84
C TYR A 226 -13.87 3.51 -6.10
N THR A 227 -14.92 3.55 -5.31
CA THR A 227 -15.74 4.77 -5.23
C THR A 227 -14.93 5.86 -4.51
N ILE A 228 -14.80 7.01 -5.15
CA ILE A 228 -14.03 8.14 -4.63
C ILE A 228 -14.87 8.94 -3.64
N GLY A 229 -14.25 9.36 -2.54
CA GLY A 229 -14.78 10.33 -1.59
C GLY A 229 -13.77 11.44 -1.29
N THR A 230 -14.20 12.49 -0.63
CA THR A 230 -13.32 13.55 -0.15
C THR A 230 -13.68 14.06 1.24
N SER A 231 -12.64 14.32 2.04
CA SER A 231 -12.83 14.91 3.37
C SER A 231 -13.06 16.42 3.30
N LEU A 232 -13.91 16.92 4.17
CA LEU A 232 -14.09 18.35 4.40
C LEU A 232 -13.09 18.92 5.42
N ALA A 233 -12.21 18.08 6.01
CA ALA A 233 -11.30 18.47 7.07
C ALA A 233 -10.37 19.63 6.68
N ILE A 234 -9.86 19.57 5.46
CA ILE A 234 -8.91 20.55 4.93
C ILE A 234 -9.54 21.58 3.99
N ASN A 235 -10.85 21.54 3.85
CA ASN A 235 -11.60 22.60 3.16
C ASN A 235 -11.90 23.75 4.13
N PRO A 236 -11.29 24.95 3.95
CA PRO A 236 -11.45 26.05 4.90
C PRO A 236 -12.87 26.67 4.92
N LYS A 237 -13.68 26.39 3.89
CA LYS A 237 -15.04 26.91 3.75
C LYS A 237 -16.01 25.77 3.47
N GLN A 238 -16.69 25.30 4.49
CA GLN A 238 -17.73 24.28 4.38
C GLN A 238 -19.09 24.95 4.11
N ASP A 239 -19.22 25.57 2.96
CA ASP A 239 -20.42 26.24 2.48
C ASP A 239 -20.99 25.51 1.24
N LEU A 240 -22.23 25.85 0.88
CA LEU A 240 -22.93 25.27 -0.25
C LEU A 240 -22.12 25.34 -1.55
N SER A 241 -21.42 26.44 -1.79
CA SER A 241 -20.67 26.67 -3.04
C SER A 241 -19.50 25.70 -3.16
N ASN A 242 -18.71 25.50 -2.09
CA ASN A 242 -17.57 24.58 -2.09
C ASN A 242 -18.01 23.11 -2.10
N ILE A 243 -19.04 22.76 -1.32
CA ILE A 243 -19.55 21.39 -1.27
C ILE A 243 -20.22 21.02 -2.60
N ARG A 244 -20.90 21.97 -3.27
CA ARG A 244 -21.44 21.77 -4.62
C ARG A 244 -20.38 21.37 -5.64
N ARG A 245 -19.18 21.96 -5.58
CA ARG A 245 -18.06 21.60 -6.48
C ARG A 245 -17.64 20.14 -6.37
N ILE A 246 -17.85 19.51 -5.20
CA ILE A 246 -17.60 18.08 -4.96
C ILE A 246 -18.60 17.27 -5.79
N LYS A 247 -19.90 17.60 -5.68
CA LYS A 247 -20.95 16.95 -6.46
C LYS A 247 -20.78 17.17 -7.97
N ASP A 248 -20.44 18.38 -8.39
CA ASP A 248 -20.23 18.74 -9.79
C ASP A 248 -19.04 17.97 -10.41
N ALA A 249 -18.06 17.57 -9.62
CA ALA A 249 -16.94 16.71 -10.05
C ALA A 249 -17.31 15.20 -10.13
N GLY A 250 -18.56 14.84 -9.78
CA GLY A 250 -19.01 13.44 -9.77
C GLY A 250 -18.69 12.67 -8.49
N ILE A 251 -18.20 13.33 -7.44
CA ILE A 251 -17.94 12.71 -6.14
C ILE A 251 -19.26 12.72 -5.34
N GLU A 252 -19.64 11.56 -4.84
CA GLU A 252 -20.91 11.40 -4.10
C GLU A 252 -20.74 11.09 -2.62
N TRP A 253 -19.52 10.75 -2.19
CA TRP A 253 -19.21 10.39 -0.81
C TRP A 253 -18.29 11.42 -0.18
N ILE A 254 -18.60 11.77 1.07
CA ILE A 254 -17.80 12.73 1.84
C ILE A 254 -17.52 12.23 3.25
N GLU A 255 -16.46 12.81 3.81
CA GLU A 255 -16.21 12.80 5.24
C GLU A 255 -16.53 14.17 5.83
N VAL A 256 -17.33 14.19 6.90
CA VAL A 256 -17.66 15.41 7.64
C VAL A 256 -16.65 15.62 8.77
N THR A 257 -15.96 16.78 8.79
CA THR A 257 -15.07 17.14 9.89
C THR A 257 -15.80 17.86 11.00
N CYS A 258 -15.79 17.28 12.18
CA CYS A 258 -16.46 17.85 13.36
C CYS A 258 -15.74 19.07 13.95
N ASN A 259 -14.48 19.28 13.66
CA ASN A 259 -13.75 20.49 14.03
C ASN A 259 -14.39 21.76 13.44
N SER A 260 -15.08 21.66 12.30
CA SER A 260 -15.68 22.81 11.61
C SER A 260 -16.80 23.47 12.41
N PHE A 261 -17.52 22.72 13.23
CA PHE A 261 -18.60 23.25 14.05
C PHE A 261 -18.34 23.15 15.56
N GLN A 262 -17.33 22.41 16.02
CA GLN A 262 -16.99 22.26 17.44
C GLN A 262 -15.92 23.28 17.91
N ARG A 263 -14.87 23.48 17.13
CA ARG A 263 -13.65 24.18 17.55
C ARG A 263 -13.94 25.60 18.06
N ASN A 264 -13.58 25.87 19.32
CA ASN A 264 -13.74 27.15 19.96
C ASN A 264 -15.17 27.71 19.94
N LYS A 265 -16.19 26.86 19.89
CA LYS A 265 -17.60 27.24 19.87
C LYS A 265 -18.32 26.66 21.07
N PRO A 266 -19.33 27.38 21.62
CA PRO A 266 -20.21 26.83 22.64
C PRO A 266 -21.07 25.71 22.04
N GLU A 267 -21.53 24.78 22.88
CA GLU A 267 -22.24 23.57 22.45
C GLU A 267 -23.54 23.86 21.67
N GLU A 268 -24.24 24.96 22.02
CA GLU A 268 -25.44 25.38 21.31
C GLU A 268 -25.18 25.75 19.83
N GLU A 269 -23.90 26.01 19.49
CA GLU A 269 -23.49 26.27 18.10
C GLU A 269 -23.12 25.01 17.34
N TRP A 270 -22.81 23.90 18.05
CA TRP A 270 -22.45 22.65 17.38
C TRP A 270 -23.59 22.10 16.57
N GLU A 271 -24.79 21.98 17.18
CA GLU A 271 -25.99 21.49 16.50
C GLU A 271 -26.38 22.35 15.32
N ARG A 272 -26.34 23.66 15.47
CA ARG A 272 -26.63 24.61 14.37
C ARG A 272 -25.64 24.45 13.22
N GLY A 273 -24.35 24.27 13.53
CA GLY A 273 -23.31 23.99 12.54
C GLY A 273 -23.54 22.66 11.82
N ALA A 274 -23.87 21.62 12.57
CA ALA A 274 -24.16 20.29 12.04
C ALA A 274 -25.42 20.30 11.17
N ASP A 275 -26.49 20.97 11.61
CA ASP A 275 -27.74 21.10 10.84
C ASP A 275 -27.53 21.87 9.53
N ASN A 276 -26.67 22.89 9.52
CA ASN A 276 -26.31 23.60 8.30
C ASN A 276 -25.58 22.67 7.31
N ILE A 277 -24.56 21.93 7.78
CA ILE A 277 -23.83 20.97 6.93
C ILE A 277 -24.77 19.87 6.44
N ARG A 278 -25.61 19.29 7.30
CA ARG A 278 -26.62 18.30 6.91
C ARG A 278 -27.54 18.81 5.81
N SER A 279 -28.08 20.02 5.95
CA SER A 279 -28.97 20.62 4.95
C SER A 279 -28.30 20.79 3.60
N ILE A 280 -26.99 21.14 3.57
CA ILE A 280 -26.22 21.23 2.33
C ILE A 280 -26.04 19.85 1.71
N ILE A 281 -25.63 18.85 2.51
CA ILE A 281 -25.42 17.46 2.07
C ILE A 281 -26.70 16.90 1.44
N GLU A 282 -27.84 17.03 2.15
CA GLU A 282 -29.16 16.58 1.68
C GLU A 282 -29.57 17.28 0.39
N SER A 283 -29.40 18.61 0.32
CA SER A 283 -29.76 19.40 -0.88
C SER A 283 -28.99 19.03 -2.13
N LEU A 284 -27.77 18.47 -1.96
CA LEU A 284 -26.89 18.04 -3.05
C LEU A 284 -26.97 16.52 -3.33
N GLY A 285 -27.71 15.76 -2.51
CA GLY A 285 -27.76 14.30 -2.61
C GLY A 285 -26.40 13.64 -2.43
N LEU A 286 -25.60 14.12 -1.45
CA LEU A 286 -24.32 13.53 -1.07
C LEU A 286 -24.52 12.51 0.05
N ASN A 287 -23.63 11.53 0.12
CA ASN A 287 -23.62 10.50 1.15
C ASN A 287 -22.48 10.73 2.12
N VAL A 288 -22.68 10.48 3.41
CA VAL A 288 -21.63 10.55 4.41
C VAL A 288 -21.04 9.15 4.64
N TRP A 289 -19.78 8.98 4.32
CA TRP A 289 -19.03 7.77 4.63
C TRP A 289 -18.53 7.78 6.06
N SER A 290 -17.86 8.87 6.45
CA SER A 290 -17.23 9.00 7.75
C SER A 290 -17.48 10.38 8.37
N CYS A 291 -17.37 10.41 9.70
CA CYS A 291 -17.24 11.65 10.45
C CYS A 291 -15.87 11.64 11.16
N HIS A 292 -15.08 12.67 10.88
CA HIS A 292 -13.81 12.89 11.58
C HIS A 292 -14.10 13.62 12.89
N LEU A 293 -13.90 12.92 14.01
CA LEU A 293 -14.16 13.45 15.34
C LEU A 293 -13.20 14.60 15.67
N PRO A 294 -13.61 15.56 16.52
CA PRO A 294 -12.78 16.72 16.78
C PRO A 294 -11.55 16.36 17.61
N PHE A 295 -10.46 17.05 17.35
CA PHE A 295 -9.19 16.88 18.05
C PHE A 295 -8.48 18.22 18.25
N SER A 296 -7.75 18.33 19.34
CA SER A 296 -6.83 19.43 19.66
C SER A 296 -5.92 19.04 20.82
N LYS A 297 -4.97 19.90 21.19
CA LYS A 297 -4.12 19.67 22.36
C LYS A 297 -4.90 19.57 23.68
N THR A 298 -6.07 20.18 23.77
CA THR A 298 -6.96 20.12 24.92
C THR A 298 -8.09 19.14 24.75
N LEU A 299 -8.32 18.64 23.55
CA LEU A 299 -9.30 17.62 23.23
C LEU A 299 -8.54 16.37 22.74
N ASP A 300 -7.95 15.67 23.68
CA ASP A 300 -7.04 14.56 23.48
C ASP A 300 -7.37 13.43 24.46
N ILE A 301 -7.76 12.28 23.91
CA ILE A 301 -8.22 11.13 24.69
C ILE A 301 -7.10 10.37 25.40
N SER A 302 -5.85 10.73 25.16
CA SER A 302 -4.66 10.10 25.78
C SER A 302 -4.07 10.92 26.93
N LEU A 303 -4.65 12.05 27.30
CA LEU A 303 -4.15 12.87 28.39
C LEU A 303 -3.97 12.06 29.69
N THR A 304 -2.82 12.23 30.34
CA THR A 304 -2.51 11.54 31.60
C THR A 304 -3.20 12.20 32.79
N ASP A 305 -3.56 13.47 32.68
CA ASP A 305 -4.43 14.14 33.65
C ASP A 305 -5.84 13.55 33.55
N PRO A 306 -6.38 12.93 34.65
CA PRO A 306 -7.64 12.21 34.57
C PRO A 306 -8.86 13.12 34.36
N GLU A 307 -8.80 14.39 34.82
CA GLU A 307 -9.92 15.32 34.69
C GLU A 307 -10.01 15.86 33.27
N ALA A 308 -8.90 16.32 32.72
CA ALA A 308 -8.83 16.79 31.34
C ALA A 308 -9.17 15.65 30.33
N ARG A 309 -8.72 14.41 30.61
CA ARG A 309 -9.08 13.26 29.79
C ARG A 309 -10.57 12.95 29.85
N ARG A 310 -11.17 12.96 31.03
CA ARG A 310 -12.61 12.73 31.21
C ARG A 310 -13.42 13.77 30.43
N GLU A 311 -13.04 15.06 30.50
CA GLU A 311 -13.69 16.14 29.74
C GLU A 311 -13.59 15.87 28.23
N SER A 312 -12.40 15.49 27.75
CA SER A 312 -12.18 15.13 26.34
C SER A 312 -13.09 13.98 25.92
N VAL A 313 -13.16 12.92 26.72
CA VAL A 313 -14.02 11.74 26.45
C VAL A 313 -15.49 12.11 26.41
N GLU A 314 -15.97 12.97 27.33
CA GLU A 314 -17.37 13.41 27.35
C GLU A 314 -17.72 14.26 26.12
N ILE A 315 -16.80 15.10 25.65
CA ILE A 315 -16.97 15.82 24.38
C ILE A 315 -17.08 14.83 23.20
N GLN A 316 -16.19 13.85 23.15
CA GLN A 316 -16.24 12.82 22.09
C GLN A 316 -17.55 12.03 22.12
N LYS A 317 -18.04 11.64 23.30
CA LYS A 317 -19.34 10.95 23.45
C LYS A 317 -20.50 11.75 22.88
N ARG A 318 -20.56 13.04 23.19
CA ARG A 318 -21.58 13.95 22.65
C ARG A 318 -21.49 14.10 21.15
N MET A 319 -20.26 14.22 20.64
CA MET A 319 -20.00 14.31 19.22
C MET A 319 -20.40 13.04 18.45
N ILE A 320 -20.09 11.87 19.00
CA ILE A 320 -20.50 10.58 18.40
C ILE A 320 -22.03 10.51 18.29
N ARG A 321 -22.77 10.85 19.34
CA ARG A 321 -24.25 10.87 19.28
C ARG A 321 -24.77 11.84 18.24
N MET A 322 -24.23 13.05 18.19
CA MET A 322 -24.61 14.06 17.19
C MET A 322 -24.29 13.58 15.76
N CYS A 323 -23.15 12.95 15.52
CA CYS A 323 -22.83 12.36 14.23
C CYS A 323 -23.85 11.28 13.83
N GLY A 324 -24.23 10.41 14.78
CA GLY A 324 -25.27 9.39 14.55
C GLY A 324 -26.62 10.00 14.19
N GLU A 325 -27.05 11.04 14.92
CA GLU A 325 -28.34 11.71 14.70
C GLU A 325 -28.40 12.50 13.38
N LYS A 326 -27.30 13.24 13.07
CA LYS A 326 -27.33 14.19 11.96
C LYS A 326 -26.81 13.63 10.64
N PHE A 327 -25.87 12.67 10.66
CA PHE A 327 -25.11 12.26 9.46
C PHE A 327 -25.18 10.76 9.16
N HIS A 328 -25.52 9.92 10.13
CA HIS A 328 -25.57 8.46 9.98
C HIS A 328 -24.30 7.85 9.34
N PRO A 329 -23.09 8.20 9.80
CA PRO A 329 -21.85 7.75 9.16
C PRO A 329 -21.68 6.24 9.27
N LYS A 330 -20.94 5.65 8.32
CA LYS A 330 -20.50 4.25 8.40
C LYS A 330 -19.23 4.10 9.25
N ARG A 331 -18.42 5.15 9.35
CA ARG A 331 -17.15 5.18 10.06
C ARG A 331 -17.04 6.45 10.90
N LEU A 332 -16.34 6.33 12.02
CA LEU A 332 -15.91 7.45 12.84
C LEU A 332 -14.38 7.44 12.89
N VAL A 333 -13.75 8.52 12.52
CA VAL A 333 -12.29 8.67 12.61
C VAL A 333 -11.95 9.40 13.91
N LEU A 334 -11.05 8.81 14.69
CA LEU A 334 -10.63 9.34 15.99
C LEU A 334 -9.10 9.40 16.08
N HIS A 335 -8.55 10.56 16.39
CA HIS A 335 -7.15 10.69 16.73
C HIS A 335 -6.87 10.04 18.09
N PRO A 336 -5.90 9.13 18.21
CA PRO A 336 -5.53 8.55 19.50
C PRO A 336 -4.85 9.56 20.44
N SER A 337 -4.32 10.68 19.89
CA SER A 337 -3.64 11.73 20.64
C SER A 337 -3.49 13.00 19.84
N SER A 338 -2.92 14.03 20.49
CA SER A 338 -2.37 15.23 19.85
C SER A 338 -0.92 15.46 20.28
N GLU A 339 -0.14 16.11 19.41
CA GLU A 339 1.27 16.41 19.66
C GLU A 339 1.50 17.74 20.41
N PRO A 340 2.66 17.92 21.10
CA PRO A 340 3.78 16.99 21.16
C PRO A 340 3.62 15.95 22.28
N ILE A 341 4.16 14.74 22.05
CA ILE A 341 4.27 13.71 23.09
C ILE A 341 5.74 13.34 23.25
N VAL A 342 6.24 13.43 24.48
CA VAL A 342 7.59 13.01 24.84
C VAL A 342 7.67 11.50 25.07
N ASP A 343 8.80 10.88 24.73
CA ASP A 343 8.93 9.42 24.76
C ASP A 343 8.73 8.82 26.15
N SER A 344 9.10 9.53 27.22
CA SER A 344 8.86 9.10 28.61
C SER A 344 7.40 8.98 29.00
N GLU A 345 6.48 9.67 28.32
CA GLU A 345 5.04 9.62 28.59
C GLU A 345 4.28 8.65 27.68
N ARG A 346 4.91 8.16 26.59
CA ARG A 346 4.22 7.42 25.53
C ARG A 346 3.44 6.21 26.07
N LYS A 347 4.05 5.40 26.94
CA LYS A 347 3.38 4.22 27.49
C LYS A 347 2.14 4.59 28.30
N ALA A 348 2.24 5.59 29.18
CA ALA A 348 1.10 6.06 29.97
C ALA A 348 -0.01 6.64 29.08
N ARG A 349 0.38 7.38 28.04
CA ARG A 349 -0.54 7.97 27.06
C ARG A 349 -1.25 6.88 26.23
N LEU A 350 -0.57 5.80 25.83
CA LEU A 350 -1.16 4.64 25.15
C LEU A 350 -2.19 3.95 26.06
N ASP A 351 -1.88 3.77 27.35
CA ASP A 351 -2.81 3.18 28.31
C ASP A 351 -4.05 4.05 28.50
N CYS A 352 -3.87 5.37 28.64
CA CYS A 352 -4.96 6.31 28.73
C CYS A 352 -5.86 6.32 27.48
N ALA A 353 -5.28 6.23 26.28
CA ALA A 353 -6.03 6.11 25.05
C ALA A 353 -6.90 4.84 25.01
N ARG A 354 -6.35 3.68 25.44
CA ARG A 354 -7.13 2.43 25.57
C ARG A 354 -8.33 2.60 26.49
N GLU A 355 -8.14 3.17 27.68
CA GLU A 355 -9.23 3.39 28.62
C GLU A 355 -10.32 4.31 28.05
N SER A 356 -9.93 5.36 27.35
CA SER A 356 -10.86 6.27 26.69
C SER A 356 -11.63 5.58 25.54
N ILE A 357 -10.95 4.80 24.71
CA ILE A 357 -11.56 4.04 23.60
C ILE A 357 -12.60 3.04 24.14
N LYS A 358 -12.33 2.39 25.25
CA LYS A 358 -13.26 1.46 25.92
C LYS A 358 -14.61 2.11 26.23
N GLU A 359 -14.62 3.42 26.53
CA GLU A 359 -15.84 4.17 26.78
C GLU A 359 -16.54 4.65 25.50
N LEU A 360 -15.77 4.91 24.42
CA LEU A 360 -16.30 5.46 23.17
C LEU A 360 -16.84 4.37 22.22
N LEU A 361 -16.22 3.20 22.24
CA LEU A 361 -16.53 2.10 21.31
C LEU A 361 -18.01 1.64 21.38
N PRO A 362 -18.64 1.47 22.57
CA PRO A 362 -20.05 1.12 22.64
C PRO A 362 -20.98 2.14 21.98
N LEU A 363 -20.64 3.44 22.04
CA LEU A 363 -21.45 4.49 21.43
C LEU A 363 -21.34 4.50 19.90
N ALA A 364 -20.14 4.24 19.38
CA ALA A 364 -19.98 4.06 17.94
C ALA A 364 -20.84 2.90 17.41
N LYS A 365 -20.85 1.79 18.14
CA LYS A 365 -21.70 0.63 17.84
C LYS A 365 -23.20 0.95 17.94
N GLU A 366 -23.60 1.73 18.94
CA GLU A 366 -25.00 2.15 19.17
C GLU A 366 -25.56 2.93 17.96
N ILE A 367 -24.73 3.82 17.37
CA ILE A 367 -25.13 4.58 16.18
C ILE A 367 -24.95 3.81 14.85
N GLY A 368 -24.48 2.55 14.91
CA GLY A 368 -24.24 1.70 13.74
C GLY A 368 -22.98 2.04 12.95
N ALA A 369 -22.00 2.74 13.55
CA ALA A 369 -20.74 3.09 12.93
C ALA A 369 -19.57 2.26 13.49
N VAL A 370 -18.53 2.06 12.68
CA VAL A 370 -17.27 1.48 13.11
C VAL A 370 -16.33 2.61 13.56
N LEU A 371 -15.77 2.49 14.77
CA LEU A 371 -14.74 3.41 15.26
C LEU A 371 -13.39 3.04 14.65
N CYS A 372 -12.70 4.01 14.06
CA CYS A 372 -11.41 3.85 13.42
C CYS A 372 -10.38 4.80 14.07
N ILE A 373 -9.27 4.25 14.55
CA ILE A 373 -8.16 5.03 15.09
C ILE A 373 -7.21 5.38 13.95
N GLU A 374 -6.88 6.65 13.82
CA GLU A 374 -6.00 7.11 12.77
C GLU A 374 -4.52 6.96 13.15
N ASN A 375 -3.69 6.49 12.19
CA ASN A 375 -2.24 6.62 12.32
C ASN A 375 -1.85 8.07 12.17
N LEU A 376 -1.02 8.56 13.07
CA LEU A 376 -0.65 9.98 13.12
C LEU A 376 0.86 10.18 12.96
N PRO A 377 1.30 11.35 12.44
CA PRO A 377 2.71 11.60 12.17
C PRO A 377 3.50 12.03 13.42
N ARG A 378 4.79 12.29 13.23
CA ARG A 378 5.73 12.97 14.15
C ARG A 378 5.76 12.38 15.56
N THR A 379 5.27 13.09 16.55
CA THR A 379 5.31 12.67 17.95
C THR A 379 4.00 12.10 18.48
N CYS A 380 2.93 12.09 17.68
CA CYS A 380 1.66 11.55 18.06
C CYS A 380 1.72 10.03 18.37
N LEU A 381 0.72 9.51 19.08
CA LEU A 381 0.51 8.06 19.20
C LEU A 381 0.03 7.51 17.86
N GLY A 382 0.42 6.26 17.57
CA GLY A 382 0.07 5.65 16.28
C GLY A 382 1.01 6.00 15.14
N ARG A 383 2.15 6.64 15.43
CA ARG A 383 3.21 6.95 14.44
C ARG A 383 3.92 5.71 13.89
N VAL A 384 3.77 4.59 14.57
CA VAL A 384 4.27 3.27 14.18
C VAL A 384 3.21 2.19 14.41
N THR A 385 3.27 1.15 13.60
CA THR A 385 2.30 0.04 13.63
C THR A 385 2.22 -0.67 14.97
N ASP A 386 3.32 -0.77 15.72
CA ASP A 386 3.32 -1.45 17.02
C ASP A 386 2.53 -0.68 18.09
N GLU A 387 2.47 0.64 18.03
CA GLU A 387 1.61 1.44 18.90
C GLU A 387 0.12 1.25 18.56
N LEU A 388 -0.22 1.23 17.27
CA LEU A 388 -1.59 0.93 16.83
C LEU A 388 -1.99 -0.49 17.23
N LYS A 389 -1.13 -1.49 17.02
CA LYS A 389 -1.38 -2.86 17.48
C LYS A 389 -1.64 -2.89 18.99
N TYR A 390 -0.82 -2.17 19.76
CA TYR A 390 -1.04 -2.04 21.19
C TYR A 390 -2.43 -1.47 21.50
N ILE A 391 -2.85 -0.37 20.86
CA ILE A 391 -4.18 0.22 21.06
C ILE A 391 -5.31 -0.75 20.69
N LEU A 392 -5.19 -1.45 19.57
CA LEU A 392 -6.21 -2.32 18.99
C LEU A 392 -6.38 -3.66 19.70
N GLU A 393 -5.33 -4.18 20.37
CA GLU A 393 -5.28 -5.53 20.91
C GLU A 393 -6.49 -5.91 21.79
N PRO A 394 -7.01 -5.06 22.70
CA PRO A 394 -8.15 -5.41 23.53
C PRO A 394 -9.52 -5.28 22.82
N PHE A 395 -9.55 -4.75 21.60
CA PHE A 395 -10.76 -4.33 20.91
C PHE A 395 -10.82 -4.93 19.50
N PRO A 396 -11.35 -6.15 19.31
CA PRO A 396 -11.42 -6.78 17.99
C PRO A 396 -12.27 -6.00 16.99
N GLU A 397 -13.26 -5.24 17.43
CA GLU A 397 -14.14 -4.41 16.61
C GLU A 397 -13.59 -3.02 16.26
N LEU A 398 -12.52 -2.58 16.94
CA LEU A 398 -11.86 -1.30 16.65
C LEU A 398 -11.02 -1.46 15.38
N MET A 399 -11.19 -0.54 14.44
CA MET A 399 -10.45 -0.55 13.17
C MET A 399 -9.46 0.61 13.08
N VAL A 400 -8.75 0.71 11.97
CA VAL A 400 -7.79 1.78 11.68
C VAL A 400 -8.33 2.67 10.56
N CYS A 401 -8.17 3.97 10.71
CA CYS A 401 -8.14 4.90 9.60
C CYS A 401 -6.69 5.00 9.14
N PHE A 402 -6.40 4.48 7.95
CA PHE A 402 -5.06 4.53 7.39
C PHE A 402 -4.84 5.81 6.60
N ASP A 403 -4.05 6.74 7.14
CA ASP A 403 -3.62 7.94 6.42
C ASP A 403 -2.26 7.70 5.76
N THR A 404 -2.23 7.84 4.43
CA THR A 404 -1.04 7.63 3.61
C THR A 404 0.06 8.65 3.86
N ASN A 405 -0.30 9.85 4.29
CA ASN A 405 0.57 11.01 4.47
C ASN A 405 1.26 11.05 5.84
N HIS A 406 0.86 10.17 6.76
CA HIS A 406 1.31 10.17 8.16
C HIS A 406 2.44 9.17 8.46
N LEU A 407 2.84 8.31 7.51
CA LEU A 407 3.91 7.33 7.72
C LEU A 407 5.30 7.94 7.46
N LEU A 408 5.85 8.65 8.44
CA LEU A 408 7.17 9.25 8.36
C LEU A 408 8.31 8.31 8.77
N ILE A 409 8.00 7.23 9.52
CA ILE A 409 8.97 6.33 10.15
C ILE A 409 8.95 4.94 9.49
N GLU A 410 7.77 4.46 9.15
CA GLU A 410 7.56 3.13 8.58
C GLU A 410 7.05 3.23 7.14
N SER A 411 7.23 2.16 6.36
CA SER A 411 6.71 2.09 5.00
C SER A 411 5.23 1.67 4.96
N HIS A 412 4.56 1.96 3.83
CA HIS A 412 3.19 1.51 3.59
C HIS A 412 3.09 -0.02 3.63
N GLU A 413 4.05 -0.72 3.01
CA GLU A 413 4.11 -2.19 2.96
C GLU A 413 4.15 -2.79 4.37
N LYS A 414 5.01 -2.22 5.25
CA LYS A 414 5.09 -2.68 6.64
C LYS A 414 3.77 -2.49 7.37
N PHE A 415 3.07 -1.38 7.10
CA PHE A 415 1.76 -1.11 7.68
C PHE A 415 0.74 -2.15 7.20
N PHE A 416 0.62 -2.37 5.89
CA PHE A 416 -0.30 -3.34 5.31
C PHE A 416 -0.02 -4.76 5.78
N HIS A 417 1.24 -5.16 5.87
CA HIS A 417 1.62 -6.48 6.40
C HIS A 417 1.17 -6.69 7.85
N LYS A 418 1.20 -5.63 8.67
CA LYS A 418 0.88 -5.75 10.11
C LYS A 418 -0.57 -5.47 10.46
N LEU A 419 -1.24 -4.60 9.72
CA LEU A 419 -2.55 -4.03 10.06
C LEU A 419 -3.51 -3.92 8.87
N GLY A 420 -3.17 -4.46 7.71
CA GLY A 420 -4.01 -4.36 6.51
C GLY A 420 -5.44 -4.88 6.73
N ASP A 421 -5.59 -5.99 7.45
CA ASP A 421 -6.86 -6.61 7.83
C ASP A 421 -7.67 -5.79 8.85
N ARG A 422 -7.06 -4.75 9.42
CA ARG A 422 -7.69 -3.85 10.41
C ARG A 422 -8.04 -2.47 9.79
N ILE A 423 -7.86 -2.26 8.50
CA ILE A 423 -8.21 -1.00 7.84
C ILE A 423 -9.73 -0.91 7.68
N GLY A 424 -10.36 0.05 8.37
CA GLY A 424 -11.80 0.33 8.30
C GLY A 424 -12.14 1.51 7.40
N THR A 425 -11.22 2.45 7.27
CA THR A 425 -11.28 3.59 6.34
C THR A 425 -9.87 4.09 6.03
N ILE A 426 -9.75 4.96 5.03
CA ILE A 426 -8.46 5.49 4.57
C ILE A 426 -8.55 7.00 4.36
N HIS A 427 -7.43 7.70 4.56
CA HIS A 427 -7.20 9.07 4.13
C HIS A 427 -6.08 9.09 3.09
N ILE A 428 -6.38 9.64 1.94
CA ILE A 428 -5.50 9.60 0.78
C ILE A 428 -4.99 10.99 0.43
N SER A 429 -3.68 11.14 0.53
CA SER A 429 -2.93 12.28 0.00
C SER A 429 -1.47 11.91 -0.19
N ASP A 430 -0.73 12.71 -0.96
CA ASP A 430 0.69 12.48 -1.20
C ASP A 430 1.57 13.36 -0.30
N TYR A 431 2.85 12.98 -0.17
CA TYR A 431 3.82 13.68 0.67
C TYR A 431 5.27 13.41 0.20
N ASP A 432 6.23 14.00 0.90
CA ASP A 432 7.66 13.88 0.61
C ASP A 432 8.43 12.92 1.55
N ARG A 433 7.73 12.19 2.42
CA ARG A 433 8.28 11.38 3.53
C ARG A 433 9.07 12.16 4.58
N ILE A 434 9.14 13.48 4.50
CA ILE A 434 9.80 14.34 5.47
C ILE A 434 8.79 14.86 6.48
N ASP A 435 7.62 15.28 5.98
CA ASP A 435 6.51 15.78 6.79
C ASP A 435 5.18 15.55 6.07
N GLU A 436 4.07 15.68 6.79
CA GLU A 436 2.75 15.65 6.17
C GLU A 436 2.57 16.85 5.24
N ARG A 437 2.07 16.61 4.02
CA ARG A 437 1.91 17.62 2.97
C ARG A 437 0.48 17.79 2.50
N HIS A 438 -0.30 16.71 2.51
CA HIS A 438 -1.62 16.62 1.91
C HIS A 438 -1.63 17.07 0.45
N ASP A 439 -0.64 16.62 -0.31
CA ASP A 439 -0.52 16.87 -1.73
C ASP A 439 -1.47 15.99 -2.54
N LEU A 440 -1.75 16.41 -3.77
CA LEU A 440 -2.50 15.60 -4.71
C LEU A 440 -1.68 14.34 -5.08
N PRO A 441 -2.28 13.14 -5.10
CA PRO A 441 -1.60 11.93 -5.53
C PRO A 441 -0.87 12.09 -6.88
N GLY A 442 0.38 11.63 -6.91
CA GLY A 442 1.30 11.80 -8.03
C GLY A 442 2.20 13.04 -7.94
N ASN A 443 2.02 13.89 -6.93
CA ASN A 443 2.87 15.06 -6.68
C ASN A 443 3.88 14.83 -5.54
N GLY A 444 3.93 13.64 -4.98
CA GLY A 444 4.86 13.25 -3.91
C GLY A 444 5.64 11.99 -4.27
N VAL A 445 5.89 11.15 -3.27
CA VAL A 445 6.78 9.98 -3.41
C VAL A 445 6.08 8.64 -3.23
N ILE A 446 4.75 8.63 -3.12
CA ILE A 446 3.99 7.38 -2.96
C ILE A 446 3.89 6.66 -4.30
N ASP A 447 4.25 5.37 -4.32
CA ASP A 447 3.96 4.49 -5.45
C ASP A 447 2.47 4.11 -5.41
N TRP A 448 1.66 4.82 -6.17
CA TRP A 448 0.21 4.66 -6.15
C TRP A 448 -0.28 3.33 -6.73
N PRO A 449 0.28 2.80 -7.83
CA PRO A 449 -0.03 1.46 -8.29
C PRO A 449 0.22 0.39 -7.22
N ALA A 450 1.38 0.42 -6.57
CA ALA A 450 1.69 -0.48 -5.48
C ALA A 450 0.76 -0.31 -4.28
N PHE A 451 0.49 0.92 -3.88
CA PHE A 451 -0.44 1.24 -2.80
C PHE A 451 -1.85 0.70 -3.08
N HIS A 452 -2.38 0.97 -4.27
CA HIS A 452 -3.71 0.50 -4.70
C HIS A 452 -3.79 -1.02 -4.63
N TYR A 453 -2.74 -1.69 -5.05
CA TYR A 453 -2.65 -3.13 -4.98
C TYR A 453 -2.65 -3.66 -3.53
N LEU A 454 -1.80 -3.12 -2.64
CA LEU A 454 -1.78 -3.47 -1.21
C LEU A 454 -3.16 -3.29 -0.57
N LEU A 455 -3.85 -2.22 -0.93
CA LEU A 455 -5.19 -1.93 -0.45
C LEU A 455 -6.21 -2.99 -0.91
N ARG A 456 -6.08 -3.50 -2.14
CA ARG A 456 -6.90 -4.62 -2.64
C ARG A 456 -6.59 -5.92 -1.91
N GLN A 457 -5.31 -6.22 -1.71
CA GLN A 457 -4.89 -7.46 -1.06
C GLN A 457 -5.37 -7.57 0.39
N CYS A 458 -5.47 -6.48 1.12
CA CYS A 458 -6.04 -6.50 2.47
C CYS A 458 -7.58 -6.60 2.49
N GLY A 459 -8.23 -6.67 1.33
CA GLY A 459 -9.69 -6.80 1.20
C GLY A 459 -10.45 -5.52 1.50
N TYR A 460 -9.80 -4.34 1.44
CA TYR A 460 -10.49 -3.08 1.63
C TYR A 460 -11.48 -2.83 0.49
N ASP A 461 -12.74 -2.65 0.81
CA ASP A 461 -13.86 -2.40 -0.11
C ASP A 461 -14.59 -1.07 0.14
N GLY A 462 -14.03 -0.24 1.02
CA GLY A 462 -14.61 1.06 1.39
C GLY A 462 -14.37 2.16 0.37
N ILE A 463 -14.63 3.40 0.80
CA ILE A 463 -14.47 4.60 -0.02
C ILE A 463 -13.00 5.00 -0.07
N PHE A 464 -12.49 5.31 -1.26
CA PHE A 464 -11.18 5.91 -1.48
C PHE A 464 -11.26 7.39 -1.10
N MET A 465 -11.06 7.67 0.20
CA MET A 465 -11.35 8.96 0.80
C MET A 465 -10.14 9.89 0.71
N TYR A 466 -10.22 10.89 -0.13
CA TYR A 466 -9.19 11.91 -0.27
C TYR A 466 -9.17 12.90 0.90
N GLU A 467 -7.96 13.20 1.38
CA GLU A 467 -7.68 14.25 2.32
C GLU A 467 -6.57 15.18 1.79
N VAL A 468 -6.85 15.84 0.66
CA VAL A 468 -5.94 16.77 -0.05
C VAL A 468 -6.26 18.22 0.33
N LYS A 469 -5.24 19.01 0.64
CA LYS A 469 -5.41 20.45 0.91
C LYS A 469 -6.07 21.15 -0.27
N SER A 470 -7.07 21.99 0.01
CA SER A 470 -7.80 22.75 -1.02
C SER A 470 -6.92 23.71 -1.84
N SER A 471 -5.75 24.05 -1.32
CA SER A 471 -4.72 24.81 -2.03
C SER A 471 -3.86 23.96 -2.97
N LYS A 472 -3.97 22.63 -2.90
CA LYS A 472 -3.15 21.67 -3.65
C LYS A 472 -3.94 20.99 -4.76
N GLY A 473 -5.27 20.96 -4.67
CA GLY A 473 -6.14 20.35 -5.68
C GLY A 473 -7.60 20.70 -5.51
N THR A 474 -8.34 20.69 -6.60
CA THR A 474 -9.81 20.82 -6.64
C THR A 474 -10.47 19.44 -6.67
N PRO A 475 -11.79 19.32 -6.40
CA PRO A 475 -12.48 18.04 -6.54
C PRO A 475 -12.32 17.38 -7.93
N ALA A 476 -12.26 18.16 -9.01
CA ALA A 476 -11.99 17.65 -10.35
C ALA A 476 -10.59 17.07 -10.48
N ASP A 477 -9.59 17.70 -9.84
CA ASP A 477 -8.21 17.19 -9.83
C ASP A 477 -8.10 15.86 -9.07
N LEU A 478 -8.91 15.63 -8.01
CA LEU A 478 -8.96 14.35 -7.30
C LEU A 478 -9.43 13.21 -8.23
N VAL A 479 -10.48 13.45 -9.00
CA VAL A 479 -11.00 12.48 -9.97
C VAL A 479 -9.96 12.18 -11.05
N GLN A 480 -9.27 13.22 -11.54
CA GLN A 480 -8.22 13.03 -12.55
C GLN A 480 -6.99 12.34 -11.99
N ALA A 481 -6.57 12.68 -10.76
CA ALA A 481 -5.45 12.00 -10.08
C ALA A 481 -5.74 10.51 -9.88
N TYR A 482 -6.97 10.13 -9.52
CA TYR A 482 -7.35 8.74 -9.41
C TYR A 482 -7.14 7.98 -10.73
N LYS A 483 -7.60 8.56 -11.85
CA LYS A 483 -7.42 7.97 -13.18
C LYS A 483 -5.95 7.84 -13.59
N ASN A 484 -5.16 8.86 -13.29
CA ASN A 484 -3.76 8.93 -13.74
C ASN A 484 -2.80 8.08 -12.90
N THR A 485 -3.08 7.89 -11.61
CA THR A 485 -2.10 7.30 -10.67
C THR A 485 -2.51 5.94 -10.13
N ILE A 486 -3.80 5.65 -10.08
CA ILE A 486 -4.33 4.47 -9.39
C ILE A 486 -5.09 3.57 -10.35
N PHE A 487 -5.84 4.16 -11.28
CA PHE A 487 -6.63 3.46 -12.26
C PHE A 487 -6.08 3.76 -13.66
N THR A 488 -5.17 2.91 -14.13
CA THR A 488 -4.78 2.89 -15.55
C THR A 488 -5.80 2.01 -16.27
N GLU A 489 -6.65 2.62 -17.11
CA GLU A 489 -7.46 1.85 -18.05
C GLU A 489 -6.52 1.01 -18.94
N PRO A 490 -6.84 -0.26 -19.19
CA PRO A 490 -6.02 -1.12 -20.05
C PRO A 490 -5.90 -0.60 -21.46
#